data_70eb479bc14304ba962c2d90499c8b1b
#
_entry.id   70eb479bc14304ba962c2d90499c8b1b
#
_cell.length_a   1.000
_cell.length_b   1.000
_cell.length_c   1.000
_cell.angle_alpha   90.00
_cell.angle_beta   90.00
_cell.angle_gamma   90.00
#
_symmetry.space_group_name_H-M   'P 1'
#
loop_
_entity.id
_entity.type
_entity.pdbx_description
1 polymer ?
#
loop_
_entity_poly.entity_id
_entity_poly.type
_entity_poly.pdbx_seq_one_letter_code
_entity_poly.pdbx_strand_id
1 'polypeptide(L)'
;MELSRSSGVLLHPTSLPGGRLGEEAYRFVDWLAEAGQSWWEVLPLGPPDEHGSPYRARSAFAGSTALLAEPRAPVSADEVDDFVARHAYWSAEWAAYERRDALEGQVRFEREWSALRRYASARGVRIFGDLPIYVSDAGADLASHPELFDTRLVAGAPPDAYSATGQLWGNPTYRWRAVRAEGYRWWTERFRRTFELVDLTRLDHFRGFVSYWAVPAGAKTAKTGRWRRGPGIELFEAAQRELGELPLAAEDLGSVTPAVYRLRDRLGLPGMVVLQFGFTRRRSSPHRLENHPEHAVVYTGTHDHDTALGWWSSLSPRTRQETGLDPADPAWSLIELALSSRARLAIVPVQDVLGLGSEA
;
A
#
# COMPACT_ATOMS: atom_id res chain seq x y z
N MET A 1 -9.27 13.82 5.53
CA MET A 1 -9.42 13.17 6.86
C MET A 1 -8.33 13.67 7.81
N GLU A 2 -8.68 14.16 8.97
CA GLU A 2 -7.71 14.54 9.99
C GLU A 2 -7.36 13.30 10.83
N LEU A 3 -6.07 12.92 10.85
CA LEU A 3 -5.59 11.81 11.67
C LEU A 3 -5.56 12.26 13.14
N SER A 4 -6.19 11.50 14.03
CA SER A 4 -5.97 11.62 15.47
C SER A 4 -4.67 10.93 15.88
N ARG A 5 -4.10 11.30 17.03
CA ARG A 5 -2.95 10.62 17.61
C ARG A 5 -3.28 9.16 17.88
N SER A 6 -2.61 8.25 17.20
CA SER A 6 -2.90 6.82 17.23
C SER A 6 -1.71 6.00 16.76
N SER A 7 -1.78 4.69 16.97
CA SER A 7 -0.78 3.74 16.48
C SER A 7 -1.44 2.48 15.92
N GLY A 8 -0.66 1.70 15.19
CA GLY A 8 -1.09 0.44 14.61
C GLY A 8 0.07 -0.46 14.22
N VAL A 9 -0.28 -1.63 13.75
CA VAL A 9 0.67 -2.68 13.35
C VAL A 9 0.46 -3.03 11.87
N LEU A 10 1.58 -3.15 11.16
CA LEU A 10 1.62 -3.66 9.79
C LEU A 10 1.76 -5.19 9.83
N LEU A 11 0.78 -5.89 9.28
CA LEU A 11 0.81 -7.33 9.04
C LEU A 11 -0.14 -7.70 7.92
N HIS A 12 0.35 -8.29 6.83
CA HIS A 12 -0.57 -8.81 5.81
C HIS A 12 -1.25 -10.10 6.29
N PRO A 13 -2.54 -10.33 6.00
CA PRO A 13 -3.25 -11.53 6.47
C PRO A 13 -2.59 -12.87 6.11
N THR A 14 -1.83 -12.93 5.01
CA THR A 14 -1.06 -14.12 4.62
C THR A 14 0.04 -14.51 5.61
N SER A 15 0.47 -13.59 6.48
CA SER A 15 1.47 -13.85 7.52
C SER A 15 0.86 -14.32 8.85
N LEU A 16 -0.46 -14.35 8.95
CA LEU A 16 -1.15 -14.99 10.07
C LEU A 16 -1.04 -16.52 9.97
N PRO A 17 -1.13 -17.25 11.09
CA PRO A 17 -1.24 -18.70 11.04
C PRO A 17 -2.34 -19.16 10.08
N GLY A 18 -2.00 -19.99 9.10
CA GLY A 18 -2.91 -20.43 8.04
C GLY A 18 -3.13 -19.41 6.90
N GLY A 19 -2.68 -18.15 7.04
CA GLY A 19 -2.70 -17.15 5.99
C GLY A 19 -4.07 -16.72 5.48
N ARG A 20 -5.12 -16.78 6.32
CA ARG A 20 -6.52 -16.61 5.92
C ARG A 20 -7.30 -15.70 6.85
N LEU A 21 -8.49 -15.25 6.38
CA LEU A 21 -9.44 -14.41 7.11
C LEU A 21 -10.27 -15.20 8.16
N GLY A 22 -9.68 -16.26 8.70
CA GLY A 22 -10.29 -17.14 9.70
C GLY A 22 -10.05 -16.68 11.14
N GLU A 23 -10.17 -17.60 12.07
CA GLU A 23 -10.08 -17.36 13.52
C GLU A 23 -8.85 -16.55 13.92
N GLU A 24 -7.69 -16.81 13.30
CA GLU A 24 -6.44 -16.10 13.63
C GLU A 24 -6.48 -14.62 13.25
N ALA A 25 -7.22 -14.25 12.20
CA ALA A 25 -7.42 -12.84 11.86
C ALA A 25 -8.26 -12.10 12.92
N TYR A 26 -9.28 -12.77 13.47
CA TYR A 26 -10.09 -12.23 14.57
C TYR A 26 -9.29 -12.13 15.88
N ARG A 27 -8.48 -13.14 16.20
CA ARG A 27 -7.56 -13.10 17.35
C ARG A 27 -6.52 -11.97 17.22
N PHE A 28 -6.03 -11.71 16.01
CA PHE A 28 -5.10 -10.60 15.76
C PHE A 28 -5.78 -9.25 16.01
N VAL A 29 -7.04 -9.08 15.61
CA VAL A 29 -7.83 -7.89 15.95
C VAL A 29 -8.00 -7.74 17.47
N ASP A 30 -8.31 -8.82 18.19
CA ASP A 30 -8.43 -8.79 19.65
C ASP A 30 -7.10 -8.37 20.29
N TRP A 31 -5.97 -8.96 19.83
CA TRP A 31 -4.63 -8.59 20.29
C TRP A 31 -4.30 -7.12 20.04
N LEU A 32 -4.64 -6.58 18.87
CA LEU A 32 -4.45 -5.15 18.57
C LEU A 32 -5.25 -4.27 19.54
N ALA A 33 -6.51 -4.60 19.77
CA ALA A 33 -7.37 -3.83 20.66
C ALA A 33 -6.86 -3.88 22.11
N GLU A 34 -6.48 -5.06 22.62
CA GLU A 34 -5.89 -5.25 23.94
C GLU A 34 -4.56 -4.50 24.12
N ALA A 35 -3.74 -4.43 23.04
CA ALA A 35 -2.51 -3.66 23.01
C ALA A 35 -2.72 -2.15 22.81
N GLY A 36 -3.98 -1.67 22.77
CA GLY A 36 -4.32 -0.26 22.58
C GLY A 36 -4.04 0.26 21.16
N GLN A 37 -3.88 -0.65 20.18
CA GLN A 37 -3.67 -0.27 18.80
C GLN A 37 -5.00 0.05 18.11
N SER A 38 -5.00 1.09 17.26
CA SER A 38 -6.21 1.57 16.58
C SER A 38 -6.19 1.30 15.08
N TRP A 39 -5.09 0.74 14.57
CA TRP A 39 -4.92 0.48 13.16
C TRP A 39 -4.26 -0.89 12.90
N TRP A 40 -4.80 -1.56 11.90
CA TRP A 40 -4.19 -2.71 11.25
C TRP A 40 -3.83 -2.32 9.82
N GLU A 41 -2.54 -2.19 9.52
CA GLU A 41 -2.08 -1.95 8.16
C GLU A 41 -1.90 -3.28 7.43
N VAL A 42 -2.44 -3.35 6.21
CA VAL A 42 -2.37 -4.52 5.33
C VAL A 42 -1.80 -4.12 3.97
N LEU A 43 -1.07 -5.02 3.34
CA LEU A 43 -0.63 -4.89 1.95
C LEU A 43 -1.83 -5.03 0.98
N PRO A 44 -1.67 -4.82 -0.34
CA PRO A 44 -2.78 -4.92 -1.28
C PRO A 44 -3.52 -6.25 -1.19
N LEU A 45 -4.85 -6.20 -1.11
CA LEU A 45 -5.72 -7.37 -0.91
C LEU A 45 -6.11 -8.09 -2.21
N GLY A 46 -5.58 -7.63 -3.35
CA GLY A 46 -5.88 -8.20 -4.66
C GLY A 46 -5.27 -9.59 -4.87
N PRO A 47 -5.77 -10.36 -5.86
CA PRO A 47 -5.23 -11.67 -6.20
C PRO A 47 -3.80 -11.53 -6.72
N PRO A 48 -2.78 -12.07 -6.02
CA PRO A 48 -1.38 -11.87 -6.37
C PRO A 48 -1.03 -12.49 -7.74
N ASP A 49 0.13 -12.12 -8.28
CA ASP A 49 0.69 -12.75 -9.45
C ASP A 49 1.18 -14.19 -9.17
N GLU A 50 1.78 -14.83 -10.16
CA GLU A 50 2.33 -16.20 -10.05
C GLU A 50 3.50 -16.32 -9.06
N HIS A 51 4.11 -15.18 -8.70
CA HIS A 51 5.21 -15.12 -7.72
C HIS A 51 4.71 -14.77 -6.32
N GLY A 52 3.40 -14.58 -6.14
CA GLY A 52 2.78 -14.22 -4.86
C GLY A 52 2.87 -12.73 -4.52
N SER A 53 3.27 -11.86 -5.46
CA SER A 53 3.36 -10.42 -5.22
C SER A 53 1.98 -9.75 -5.23
N PRO A 54 1.55 -9.10 -4.15
CA PRO A 54 0.31 -8.35 -4.12
C PRO A 54 0.41 -7.02 -4.91
N TYR A 55 1.63 -6.53 -5.17
CA TYR A 55 1.87 -5.30 -5.97
C TYR A 55 1.75 -5.53 -7.48
N ARG A 56 1.69 -6.79 -7.90
CA ARG A 56 1.39 -7.20 -9.27
C ARG A 56 0.08 -7.98 -9.33
N ALA A 57 -0.89 -7.51 -8.56
CA ALA A 57 -2.21 -8.14 -8.50
C ALA A 57 -2.82 -8.31 -9.90
N ARG A 58 -3.46 -9.44 -10.14
CA ARG A 58 -4.13 -9.78 -11.40
C ARG A 58 -5.39 -8.95 -11.66
N SER A 59 -5.85 -8.21 -10.65
CA SER A 59 -6.92 -7.21 -10.78
C SER A 59 -6.72 -6.08 -9.77
N ALA A 60 -6.99 -4.85 -10.17
CA ALA A 60 -7.02 -3.68 -9.31
C ALA A 60 -8.31 -3.58 -8.46
N PHE A 61 -9.28 -4.46 -8.67
CA PHE A 61 -10.61 -4.42 -8.06
C PHE A 61 -10.96 -5.68 -7.28
N ALA A 62 -10.60 -6.86 -7.80
CA ALA A 62 -10.93 -8.13 -7.17
C ALA A 62 -10.16 -8.36 -5.87
N GLY A 63 -10.79 -9.00 -4.89
CA GLY A 63 -10.12 -9.50 -3.71
C GLY A 63 -9.48 -10.87 -3.92
N SER A 64 -8.42 -11.15 -3.17
CA SER A 64 -7.72 -12.44 -3.24
C SER A 64 -8.53 -13.56 -2.59
N THR A 65 -8.95 -14.53 -3.38
CA THR A 65 -9.64 -15.74 -2.87
C THR A 65 -8.71 -16.67 -2.11
N ALA A 66 -7.39 -16.49 -2.19
CA ALA A 66 -6.43 -17.22 -1.37
C ALA A 66 -6.54 -16.87 0.12
N LEU A 67 -7.09 -15.70 0.44
CA LEU A 67 -7.33 -15.26 1.83
C LEU A 67 -8.57 -15.90 2.47
N LEU A 68 -9.43 -16.57 1.71
CA LEU A 68 -10.70 -17.13 2.22
C LEU A 68 -10.46 -18.21 3.28
N ALA A 69 -11.10 -18.06 4.43
CA ALA A 69 -11.20 -19.11 5.43
C ALA A 69 -12.07 -20.26 4.93
N GLU A 70 -13.20 -19.93 4.29
CA GLU A 70 -14.19 -20.86 3.78
C GLU A 70 -14.33 -20.77 2.23
N PRO A 71 -13.31 -21.22 1.47
CA PRO A 71 -13.28 -21.04 0.01
C PRO A 71 -14.38 -21.82 -0.74
N ARG A 72 -15.05 -22.74 -0.06
CA ARG A 72 -16.14 -23.56 -0.61
C ARG A 72 -17.50 -23.26 0.00
N ALA A 73 -17.62 -22.21 0.84
CA ALA A 73 -18.90 -21.81 1.39
C ALA A 73 -19.94 -21.61 0.26
N PRO A 74 -21.19 -22.07 0.44
CA PRO A 74 -22.20 -21.94 -0.59
C PRO A 74 -22.49 -20.46 -0.88
N VAL A 75 -22.77 -20.17 -2.14
CA VAL A 75 -23.19 -18.85 -2.65
C VAL A 75 -24.43 -19.08 -3.52
N SER A 76 -25.48 -18.34 -3.26
CA SER A 76 -26.72 -18.40 -4.06
C SER A 76 -26.60 -17.54 -5.32
N ALA A 77 -27.46 -17.79 -6.30
CA ALA A 77 -27.54 -16.95 -7.50
C ALA A 77 -27.91 -15.51 -7.17
N ASP A 78 -28.86 -15.31 -6.24
CA ASP A 78 -29.28 -13.97 -5.80
C ASP A 78 -28.12 -13.18 -5.20
N GLU A 79 -27.22 -13.82 -4.42
CA GLU A 79 -26.02 -13.15 -3.87
C GLU A 79 -25.03 -12.74 -4.98
N VAL A 80 -24.92 -13.56 -6.05
CA VAL A 80 -24.09 -13.20 -7.21
C VAL A 80 -24.71 -12.04 -7.95
N ASP A 81 -26.03 -12.06 -8.19
CA ASP A 81 -26.73 -10.98 -8.89
C ASP A 81 -26.63 -9.66 -8.12
N ASP A 82 -26.83 -9.69 -6.80
CA ASP A 82 -26.65 -8.53 -5.93
C ASP A 82 -25.20 -8.00 -5.95
N PHE A 83 -24.22 -8.91 -5.94
CA PHE A 83 -22.81 -8.54 -6.06
C PHE A 83 -22.52 -7.87 -7.42
N VAL A 84 -22.98 -8.46 -8.51
CA VAL A 84 -22.80 -7.91 -9.87
C VAL A 84 -23.45 -6.54 -10.00
N ALA A 85 -24.66 -6.36 -9.45
CA ALA A 85 -25.35 -5.08 -9.46
C ALA A 85 -24.56 -3.97 -8.73
N ARG A 86 -23.99 -4.29 -7.56
CA ARG A 86 -23.17 -3.34 -6.79
C ARG A 86 -21.81 -3.05 -7.41
N HIS A 87 -21.22 -4.02 -8.11
CA HIS A 87 -19.90 -3.95 -8.70
C HIS A 87 -19.91 -4.01 -10.23
N ALA A 88 -20.95 -3.45 -10.83
CA ALA A 88 -21.20 -3.51 -12.28
C ALA A 88 -20.04 -2.96 -13.14
N TYR A 89 -19.20 -2.08 -12.57
CA TYR A 89 -18.08 -1.49 -13.31
C TYR A 89 -17.00 -2.52 -13.68
N TRP A 90 -16.69 -3.47 -12.78
CA TRP A 90 -15.54 -4.36 -12.94
C TRP A 90 -15.86 -5.87 -12.86
N SER A 91 -17.00 -6.25 -12.29
CA SER A 91 -17.30 -7.66 -12.02
C SER A 91 -17.36 -8.53 -13.27
N ALA A 92 -17.96 -8.02 -14.36
CA ALA A 92 -18.03 -8.73 -15.63
C ALA A 92 -16.64 -8.91 -16.27
N GLU A 93 -15.76 -7.92 -16.15
CA GLU A 93 -14.38 -7.98 -16.67
C GLU A 93 -13.56 -9.02 -15.91
N TRP A 94 -13.69 -9.04 -14.57
CA TRP A 94 -13.06 -10.06 -13.74
C TRP A 94 -13.57 -11.46 -14.07
N ALA A 95 -14.89 -11.64 -14.25
CA ALA A 95 -15.47 -12.93 -14.62
C ALA A 95 -14.98 -13.43 -15.99
N ALA A 96 -14.83 -12.53 -16.94
CA ALA A 96 -14.29 -12.86 -18.27
C ALA A 96 -12.81 -13.27 -18.22
N TYR A 97 -12.03 -12.64 -17.35
CA TYR A 97 -10.60 -12.90 -17.18
C TYR A 97 -10.33 -14.18 -16.36
N GLU A 98 -10.88 -14.30 -15.16
CA GLU A 98 -10.64 -15.42 -14.22
C GLU A 98 -11.47 -16.66 -14.59
N ARG A 99 -12.63 -16.45 -15.23
CA ARG A 99 -13.55 -17.49 -15.69
C ARG A 99 -14.29 -18.20 -14.55
N ARG A 100 -14.02 -19.51 -14.34
CA ARG A 100 -14.80 -20.38 -13.46
C ARG A 100 -14.83 -19.87 -12.01
N ASP A 101 -16.04 -19.85 -11.42
CA ASP A 101 -16.31 -19.48 -10.01
C ASP A 101 -15.77 -18.08 -9.59
N ALA A 102 -15.47 -17.22 -10.55
CA ALA A 102 -14.85 -15.92 -10.29
C ALA A 102 -15.72 -15.01 -9.44
N LEU A 103 -17.02 -14.95 -9.72
CA LEU A 103 -17.97 -14.10 -9.00
C LEU A 103 -18.31 -14.66 -7.62
N GLU A 104 -18.54 -15.96 -7.52
CA GLU A 104 -18.79 -16.63 -6.22
C GLU A 104 -17.58 -16.46 -5.29
N GLY A 105 -16.36 -16.51 -5.82
CA GLY A 105 -15.13 -16.23 -5.09
C GLY A 105 -15.13 -14.82 -4.52
N GLN A 106 -15.57 -13.83 -5.30
CA GLN A 106 -15.66 -12.45 -4.86
C GLN A 106 -16.78 -12.21 -3.85
N VAL A 107 -17.92 -12.88 -3.99
CA VAL A 107 -19.01 -12.86 -2.97
C VAL A 107 -18.49 -13.39 -1.64
N ARG A 108 -17.78 -14.53 -1.63
CA ARG A 108 -17.17 -15.08 -0.41
C ARG A 108 -16.15 -14.11 0.20
N PHE A 109 -15.27 -13.55 -0.63
CA PHE A 109 -14.28 -12.57 -0.16
C PHE A 109 -14.94 -11.36 0.48
N GLU A 110 -15.93 -10.76 -0.16
CA GLU A 110 -16.64 -9.61 0.38
C GLU A 110 -17.36 -9.94 1.69
N ARG A 111 -17.95 -11.13 1.79
CA ARG A 111 -18.63 -11.62 3.00
C ARG A 111 -17.66 -11.73 4.17
N GLU A 112 -16.54 -12.44 3.98
CA GLU A 112 -15.54 -12.66 5.02
C GLU A 112 -14.81 -11.37 5.41
N TRP A 113 -14.35 -10.59 4.42
CA TRP A 113 -13.65 -9.33 4.65
C TRP A 113 -14.54 -8.31 5.37
N SER A 114 -15.78 -8.15 4.93
CA SER A 114 -16.72 -7.24 5.58
C SER A 114 -17.08 -7.67 7.01
N ALA A 115 -17.16 -8.98 7.26
CA ALA A 115 -17.37 -9.49 8.62
C ALA A 115 -16.17 -9.14 9.53
N LEU A 116 -14.95 -9.38 9.05
CA LEU A 116 -13.72 -9.03 9.78
C LEU A 116 -13.60 -7.52 10.02
N ARG A 117 -13.89 -6.69 9.01
CA ARG A 117 -13.88 -5.22 9.18
C ARG A 117 -14.88 -4.75 10.23
N ARG A 118 -16.12 -5.27 10.20
CA ARG A 118 -17.12 -4.93 11.23
C ARG A 118 -16.65 -5.32 12.62
N TYR A 119 -16.03 -6.51 12.74
CA TYR A 119 -15.47 -6.99 13.99
C TYR A 119 -14.35 -6.08 14.51
N ALA A 120 -13.43 -5.69 13.64
CA ALA A 120 -12.34 -4.76 13.96
C ALA A 120 -12.87 -3.38 14.37
N SER A 121 -13.79 -2.82 13.60
CA SER A 121 -14.43 -1.53 13.89
C SER A 121 -15.16 -1.53 15.25
N ALA A 122 -15.86 -2.61 15.60
CA ALA A 122 -16.50 -2.75 16.89
C ALA A 122 -15.52 -2.75 18.08
N ARG A 123 -14.23 -3.00 17.82
CA ARG A 123 -13.13 -2.97 18.80
C ARG A 123 -12.26 -1.72 18.71
N GLY A 124 -12.67 -0.74 17.90
CA GLY A 124 -11.93 0.50 17.69
C GLY A 124 -10.70 0.35 16.79
N VAL A 125 -10.56 -0.79 16.08
CA VAL A 125 -9.48 -1.05 15.13
C VAL A 125 -9.97 -0.75 13.71
N ARG A 126 -9.26 0.12 13.00
CA ARG A 126 -9.49 0.51 11.61
C ARG A 126 -8.48 -0.17 10.69
N ILE A 127 -8.83 -0.35 9.43
CA ILE A 127 -7.95 -0.98 8.43
C ILE A 127 -7.25 0.11 7.62
N PHE A 128 -5.93 0.03 7.57
CA PHE A 128 -5.08 0.85 6.71
C PHE A 128 -4.60 -0.02 5.55
N GLY A 129 -5.09 0.22 4.35
CA GLY A 129 -4.76 -0.54 3.15
C GLY A 129 -3.63 0.08 2.35
N ASP A 130 -3.27 -0.60 1.27
CA ASP A 130 -2.23 -0.17 0.34
C ASP A 130 -2.73 -0.27 -1.10
N LEU A 131 -2.46 0.75 -1.91
CA LEU A 131 -2.90 0.87 -3.29
C LEU A 131 -1.69 1.10 -4.20
N PRO A 132 -1.21 0.06 -4.91
CA PRO A 132 -0.16 0.21 -5.91
C PRO A 132 -0.56 1.19 -7.01
N ILE A 133 0.34 2.08 -7.42
CA ILE A 133 0.03 2.98 -8.54
C ILE A 133 -0.20 2.21 -9.85
N TYR A 134 0.61 1.18 -10.12
CA TYR A 134 0.55 0.42 -11.37
C TYR A 134 -0.29 -0.85 -11.27
N VAL A 135 -0.62 -1.42 -12.43
CA VAL A 135 -1.32 -2.70 -12.59
C VAL A 135 -0.37 -3.77 -13.13
N SER A 136 -0.76 -5.03 -13.06
CA SER A 136 -0.03 -6.13 -13.69
C SER A 136 -0.02 -6.02 -15.22
N ASP A 137 1.07 -6.43 -15.83
CA ASP A 137 1.21 -6.57 -17.29
C ASP A 137 0.44 -7.77 -17.87
N ALA A 138 -0.06 -8.65 -17.01
CA ALA A 138 -0.86 -9.81 -17.35
C ALA A 138 -2.21 -9.84 -16.61
N GLY A 139 -2.68 -8.70 -16.08
CA GLY A 139 -3.91 -8.60 -15.29
C GLY A 139 -5.18 -8.34 -16.10
N ALA A 140 -6.33 -8.50 -15.44
CA ALA A 140 -7.65 -8.22 -15.99
C ALA A 140 -7.78 -6.76 -16.46
N ASP A 141 -7.17 -5.83 -15.73
CA ASP A 141 -7.23 -4.39 -16.04
C ASP A 141 -6.62 -4.07 -17.41
N LEU A 142 -5.43 -4.62 -17.69
CA LEU A 142 -4.80 -4.44 -19.02
C LEU A 142 -5.57 -5.15 -20.11
N ALA A 143 -6.13 -6.33 -19.81
CA ALA A 143 -6.90 -7.10 -20.78
C ALA A 143 -8.22 -6.39 -21.16
N SER A 144 -8.87 -5.74 -20.19
CA SER A 144 -10.17 -5.07 -20.39
C SER A 144 -10.03 -3.63 -20.89
N HIS A 145 -8.96 -2.92 -20.51
CA HIS A 145 -8.74 -1.51 -20.83
C HIS A 145 -7.38 -1.24 -21.49
N PRO A 146 -7.00 -1.97 -22.57
CA PRO A 146 -5.66 -1.82 -23.17
C PRO A 146 -5.39 -0.40 -23.68
N GLU A 147 -6.41 0.40 -23.95
CA GLU A 147 -6.30 1.80 -24.37
C GLU A 147 -5.76 2.72 -23.27
N LEU A 148 -5.92 2.36 -22.00
CA LEU A 148 -5.46 3.16 -20.85
C LEU A 148 -3.98 2.92 -20.52
N PHE A 149 -3.36 1.87 -21.06
CA PHE A 149 -2.01 1.45 -20.70
C PHE A 149 -1.04 1.46 -21.89
N ASP A 150 0.21 1.87 -21.67
CA ASP A 150 1.28 1.81 -22.67
C ASP A 150 2.25 0.65 -22.32
N THR A 151 2.06 -0.47 -22.99
CA THR A 151 2.89 -1.70 -22.83
C THR A 151 4.26 -1.60 -23.48
N ARG A 152 4.54 -0.55 -24.28
CA ARG A 152 5.89 -0.29 -24.84
C ARG A 152 6.83 0.29 -23.80
N LEU A 153 6.30 0.72 -22.66
CA LEU A 153 7.01 1.31 -21.54
C LEU A 153 6.62 0.57 -20.27
N VAL A 154 7.61 0.31 -19.44
CA VAL A 154 7.42 -0.22 -18.09
C VAL A 154 7.83 0.79 -17.04
N ALA A 155 7.18 0.73 -15.91
CA ALA A 155 7.50 1.53 -14.75
C ALA A 155 8.78 1.05 -14.07
N GLY A 156 9.43 1.96 -13.34
CA GLY A 156 10.63 1.66 -12.57
C GLY A 156 11.13 2.88 -11.81
N ALA A 157 12.35 2.77 -11.30
CA ALA A 157 13.08 3.86 -10.66
C ALA A 157 14.45 4.07 -11.33
N PRO A 158 14.95 5.32 -11.40
CA PRO A 158 16.27 5.58 -11.94
C PRO A 158 17.37 4.98 -11.05
N PRO A 159 18.61 4.83 -11.56
CA PRO A 159 19.77 4.53 -10.74
C PRO A 159 19.90 5.52 -9.57
N ASP A 160 20.23 5.01 -8.40
CA ASP A 160 20.47 5.78 -7.18
C ASP A 160 21.60 5.16 -6.34
N ALA A 161 21.73 5.60 -5.06
CA ALA A 161 22.76 5.10 -4.15
C ALA A 161 22.54 3.62 -3.74
N TYR A 162 21.31 3.11 -3.85
CA TYR A 162 20.94 1.74 -3.47
C TYR A 162 20.95 0.79 -4.65
N SER A 163 20.71 1.29 -5.87
CA SER A 163 20.69 0.49 -7.10
C SER A 163 21.40 1.20 -8.25
N ALA A 164 22.62 0.77 -8.56
CA ALA A 164 23.43 1.31 -9.67
C ALA A 164 22.81 1.10 -11.07
N THR A 165 21.82 0.19 -11.20
CA THR A 165 21.08 -0.08 -12.43
C THR A 165 19.68 0.49 -12.46
N GLY A 166 19.24 1.07 -11.32
CA GLY A 166 17.84 1.40 -11.06
C GLY A 166 16.98 0.16 -10.87
N GLN A 167 15.67 0.35 -10.82
CA GLN A 167 14.71 -0.73 -10.61
C GLN A 167 13.79 -0.85 -11.83
N LEU A 168 13.56 -2.08 -12.29
CA LEU A 168 12.57 -2.43 -13.30
C LEU A 168 11.42 -3.16 -12.61
N TRP A 169 10.23 -2.56 -12.62
CA TRP A 169 9.07 -3.17 -11.97
C TRP A 169 8.24 -4.04 -12.91
N GLY A 170 8.37 -3.82 -14.24
CA GLY A 170 7.69 -4.61 -15.25
C GLY A 170 6.24 -4.18 -15.54
N ASN A 171 5.63 -3.39 -14.66
CA ASN A 171 4.26 -2.91 -14.83
C ASN A 171 4.15 -1.96 -16.02
N PRO A 172 3.10 -2.01 -16.87
CA PRO A 172 2.86 -1.04 -17.93
C PRO A 172 2.61 0.35 -17.37
N THR A 173 3.00 1.38 -18.11
CA THR A 173 2.70 2.75 -17.72
C THR A 173 1.34 3.20 -18.22
N TYR A 174 0.74 4.22 -17.59
CA TYR A 174 -0.54 4.76 -18.04
C TYR A 174 -0.39 5.66 -19.28
N ARG A 175 -1.36 5.57 -20.19
CA ARG A 175 -1.62 6.58 -21.23
C ARG A 175 -2.45 7.71 -20.62
N TRP A 176 -1.84 8.58 -19.83
CA TRP A 176 -2.57 9.61 -19.08
C TRP A 176 -3.48 10.51 -19.91
N ARG A 177 -3.24 10.63 -21.23
CA ARG A 177 -4.17 11.35 -22.14
C ARG A 177 -5.47 10.58 -22.34
N ALA A 178 -5.41 9.26 -22.47
CA ALA A 178 -6.60 8.42 -22.58
C ALA A 178 -7.36 8.38 -21.26
N VAL A 179 -6.65 8.18 -20.14
CA VAL A 179 -7.23 8.21 -18.79
C VAL A 179 -7.92 9.57 -18.50
N ARG A 180 -7.34 10.68 -18.96
CA ARG A 180 -7.97 12.00 -18.87
C ARG A 180 -9.21 12.10 -19.76
N ALA A 181 -9.15 11.57 -20.98
CA ALA A 181 -10.26 11.64 -21.94
C ALA A 181 -11.51 10.90 -21.46
N GLU A 182 -11.36 9.84 -20.66
CA GLU A 182 -12.46 9.16 -19.98
C GLU A 182 -12.89 9.84 -18.65
N GLY A 183 -12.36 11.03 -18.34
CA GLY A 183 -12.65 11.75 -17.10
C GLY A 183 -12.05 11.14 -15.85
N TYR A 184 -10.97 10.34 -15.95
CA TYR A 184 -10.34 9.59 -14.86
C TYR A 184 -11.25 8.54 -14.20
N ARG A 185 -12.28 8.07 -14.93
CA ARG A 185 -13.30 7.15 -14.41
C ARG A 185 -12.69 5.87 -13.85
N TRP A 186 -11.77 5.23 -14.58
CA TRP A 186 -11.10 4.01 -14.12
C TRP A 186 -10.42 4.20 -12.75
N TRP A 187 -9.72 5.32 -12.55
CA TRP A 187 -9.08 5.64 -11.27
C TRP A 187 -10.08 5.97 -10.16
N THR A 188 -11.17 6.66 -10.50
CA THR A 188 -12.26 6.97 -9.55
C THR A 188 -12.92 5.69 -9.04
N GLU A 189 -13.21 4.74 -9.94
CA GLU A 189 -13.77 3.44 -9.56
C GLU A 189 -12.77 2.60 -8.75
N ARG A 190 -11.47 2.66 -9.08
CA ARG A 190 -10.42 2.01 -8.30
C ARG A 190 -10.35 2.58 -6.88
N PHE A 191 -10.41 3.88 -6.70
CA PHE A 191 -10.51 4.50 -5.38
C PHE A 191 -11.79 4.10 -4.66
N ARG A 192 -12.94 4.14 -5.32
CA ARG A 192 -14.22 3.69 -4.76
C ARG A 192 -14.09 2.29 -4.20
N ARG A 193 -13.60 1.34 -5.00
CA ARG A 193 -13.40 -0.04 -4.56
C ARG A 193 -12.44 -0.16 -3.40
N THR A 194 -11.34 0.57 -3.41
CA THR A 194 -10.37 0.56 -2.31
C THR A 194 -11.02 1.06 -1.01
N PHE A 195 -11.79 2.15 -1.05
CA PHE A 195 -12.43 2.71 0.16
C PHE A 195 -13.59 1.85 0.68
N GLU A 196 -14.17 0.98 -0.16
CA GLU A 196 -15.07 -0.08 0.31
C GLU A 196 -14.34 -1.12 1.16
N LEU A 197 -13.06 -1.35 0.89
CA LEU A 197 -12.28 -2.38 1.57
C LEU A 197 -11.57 -1.86 2.82
N VAL A 198 -11.14 -0.60 2.87
CA VAL A 198 -10.29 -0.08 3.96
C VAL A 198 -10.72 1.33 4.41
N ASP A 199 -10.20 1.78 5.55
CA ASP A 199 -10.59 3.06 6.18
C ASP A 199 -9.59 4.19 5.88
N LEU A 200 -8.33 3.84 5.58
CA LEU A 200 -7.26 4.71 5.12
C LEU A 200 -6.43 3.93 4.10
N THR A 201 -5.84 4.60 3.11
CA THR A 201 -5.07 3.93 2.07
C THR A 201 -3.71 4.61 1.88
N ARG A 202 -2.61 3.85 2.02
CA ARG A 202 -1.30 4.25 1.51
C ARG A 202 -1.37 4.24 -0.02
N LEU A 203 -1.12 5.38 -0.64
CA LEU A 203 -1.02 5.50 -2.09
C LEU A 203 0.45 5.32 -2.48
N ASP A 204 0.75 4.11 -2.92
CA ASP A 204 2.09 3.67 -3.27
C ASP A 204 2.68 4.51 -4.40
N HIS A 205 3.98 4.79 -4.29
CA HIS A 205 4.73 5.58 -5.26
C HIS A 205 4.05 6.90 -5.66
N PHE A 206 3.56 7.66 -4.68
CA PHE A 206 2.78 8.91 -4.89
C PHE A 206 3.46 9.90 -5.83
N ARG A 207 4.80 9.93 -5.86
CA ARG A 207 5.53 10.78 -6.81
C ARG A 207 5.16 10.51 -8.27
N GLY A 208 4.72 9.30 -8.62
CA GLY A 208 4.32 8.89 -9.96
C GLY A 208 3.17 9.73 -10.52
N PHE A 209 2.33 10.30 -9.65
CA PHE A 209 1.26 11.22 -10.06
C PHE A 209 1.79 12.60 -10.49
N VAL A 210 2.99 12.97 -10.11
CA VAL A 210 3.69 14.18 -10.58
C VAL A 210 4.60 13.84 -11.76
N SER A 211 5.47 12.84 -11.56
CA SER A 211 6.37 12.33 -12.61
C SER A 211 6.84 10.93 -12.27
N TYR A 212 6.88 10.07 -13.27
CA TYR A 212 7.28 8.67 -13.16
C TYR A 212 8.44 8.34 -14.09
N TRP A 213 9.25 7.35 -13.70
CA TRP A 213 10.35 6.85 -14.50
C TRP A 213 9.85 5.77 -15.44
N ALA A 214 9.86 6.06 -16.75
CA ALA A 214 9.39 5.15 -17.79
C ALA A 214 10.60 4.57 -18.54
N VAL A 215 10.67 3.26 -18.60
CA VAL A 215 11.75 2.49 -19.24
C VAL A 215 11.20 1.77 -20.46
N PRO A 216 11.90 1.72 -21.60
CA PRO A 216 11.46 0.92 -22.74
C PRO A 216 11.24 -0.57 -22.34
N ALA A 217 10.12 -1.15 -22.73
CA ALA A 217 9.85 -2.57 -22.51
C ALA A 217 10.98 -3.43 -23.13
N GLY A 218 11.40 -4.49 -22.42
CA GLY A 218 12.51 -5.33 -22.82
C GLY A 218 13.91 -4.80 -22.49
N ALA A 219 14.04 -3.61 -21.88
CA ALA A 219 15.31 -3.12 -21.37
C ALA A 219 15.83 -4.01 -20.23
N LYS A 220 17.16 -4.26 -20.19
CA LYS A 220 17.79 -5.09 -19.16
C LYS A 220 18.00 -4.35 -17.82
N THR A 221 17.98 -3.02 -17.85
CA THR A 221 18.18 -2.16 -16.67
C THR A 221 17.34 -0.89 -16.81
N ALA A 222 17.10 -0.21 -15.71
CA ALA A 222 16.34 1.05 -15.71
C ALA A 222 17.17 2.28 -16.18
N LYS A 223 18.46 2.11 -16.50
CA LYS A 223 19.36 3.22 -16.93
C LYS A 223 18.87 3.97 -18.16
N THR A 224 18.16 3.31 -19.07
CA THR A 224 17.66 3.89 -20.32
C THR A 224 16.31 4.60 -20.18
N GLY A 225 15.75 4.60 -18.96
CA GLY A 225 14.48 5.25 -18.68
C GLY A 225 14.54 6.78 -18.81
N ARG A 226 13.35 7.39 -18.75
CA ARG A 226 13.18 8.85 -18.77
C ARG A 226 12.03 9.26 -17.88
N TRP A 227 12.16 10.42 -17.24
CA TRP A 227 11.07 11.04 -16.51
C TRP A 227 9.94 11.46 -17.46
N ARG A 228 8.73 11.06 -17.12
CA ARG A 228 7.50 11.47 -17.80
C ARG A 228 6.54 12.09 -16.80
N ARG A 229 5.74 13.04 -17.29
CA ARG A 229 4.76 13.75 -16.46
C ARG A 229 3.58 12.84 -16.12
N GLY A 230 3.20 12.83 -14.83
CA GLY A 230 1.97 12.20 -14.33
C GLY A 230 0.73 13.08 -14.53
N PRO A 231 -0.45 12.63 -14.05
CA PRO A 231 -1.73 13.34 -14.22
C PRO A 231 -1.84 14.59 -13.34
N GLY A 232 -1.05 14.69 -12.27
CA GLY A 232 -1.11 15.79 -11.32
C GLY A 232 -2.40 15.81 -10.50
N ILE A 233 -2.85 17.03 -10.16
CA ILE A 233 -4.01 17.26 -9.29
C ILE A 233 -5.34 16.85 -9.94
N GLU A 234 -5.45 16.90 -11.26
CA GLU A 234 -6.72 16.74 -11.99
C GLU A 234 -7.38 15.38 -11.75
N LEU A 235 -6.57 14.31 -11.60
CA LEU A 235 -7.06 12.97 -11.27
C LEU A 235 -7.77 12.97 -9.91
N PHE A 236 -7.13 13.59 -8.91
CA PHE A 236 -7.68 13.63 -7.55
C PHE A 236 -8.92 14.53 -7.48
N GLU A 237 -8.91 15.68 -8.15
CA GLU A 237 -10.07 16.56 -8.25
C GLU A 237 -11.26 15.88 -8.96
N ALA A 238 -11.01 15.01 -9.95
CA ALA A 238 -12.04 14.20 -10.58
C ALA A 238 -12.62 13.18 -9.60
N ALA A 239 -11.78 12.45 -8.89
CA ALA A 239 -12.22 11.48 -7.88
C ALA A 239 -12.96 12.17 -6.72
N GLN A 240 -12.48 13.32 -6.23
CA GLN A 240 -13.14 14.07 -5.15
C GLN A 240 -14.54 14.58 -5.52
N ARG A 241 -14.79 14.93 -6.78
CA ARG A 241 -16.14 15.33 -7.22
C ARG A 241 -17.17 14.21 -7.09
N GLU A 242 -16.75 12.95 -7.25
CA GLU A 242 -17.65 11.80 -7.20
C GLU A 242 -17.68 11.11 -5.83
N LEU A 243 -16.53 11.05 -5.16
CA LEU A 243 -16.36 10.29 -3.92
C LEU A 243 -16.35 11.16 -2.66
N GLY A 244 -16.22 12.48 -2.82
CA GLY A 244 -16.03 13.38 -1.70
C GLY A 244 -14.59 13.31 -1.19
N GLU A 245 -14.41 13.12 0.11
CA GLU A 245 -13.11 13.01 0.74
C GLU A 245 -12.39 11.73 0.32
N LEU A 246 -11.07 11.84 0.06
CA LEU A 246 -10.23 10.70 -0.29
C LEU A 246 -9.36 10.33 0.92
N PRO A 247 -9.62 9.22 1.63
CA PRO A 247 -8.85 8.79 2.79
C PRO A 247 -7.51 8.17 2.36
N LEU A 248 -6.57 9.02 1.95
CA LEU A 248 -5.27 8.65 1.41
C LEU A 248 -4.13 9.15 2.29
N ALA A 249 -3.05 8.38 2.36
CA ALA A 249 -1.73 8.77 2.83
C ALA A 249 -0.74 8.64 1.67
N ALA A 250 0.08 9.65 1.44
CA ALA A 250 1.00 9.66 0.31
C ALA A 250 2.32 8.97 0.66
N GLU A 251 2.69 7.91 -0.06
CA GLU A 251 4.07 7.41 -0.03
C GLU A 251 4.96 8.40 -0.79
N ASP A 252 5.63 9.26 -0.05
CA ASP A 252 6.52 10.30 -0.54
C ASP A 252 7.98 10.08 -0.10
N LEU A 253 8.44 8.82 -0.24
CA LEU A 253 9.78 8.37 0.09
C LEU A 253 10.74 8.46 -1.12
N GLY A 254 12.04 8.36 -0.84
CA GLY A 254 13.09 8.33 -1.87
C GLY A 254 13.39 9.70 -2.49
N SER A 255 13.54 9.73 -3.82
CA SER A 255 13.90 10.93 -4.57
C SER A 255 12.71 11.88 -4.77
N VAL A 256 12.26 12.55 -3.74
CA VAL A 256 11.10 13.45 -3.76
C VAL A 256 11.48 14.86 -4.21
N THR A 257 10.66 15.45 -5.09
CA THR A 257 10.84 16.83 -5.58
C THR A 257 9.86 17.78 -4.88
N PRO A 258 10.14 19.11 -4.85
CA PRO A 258 9.19 20.07 -4.30
C PRO A 258 7.79 20.03 -4.93
N ALA A 259 7.67 19.56 -6.17
CA ALA A 259 6.38 19.41 -6.84
C ALA A 259 5.52 18.29 -6.23
N VAL A 260 6.15 17.22 -5.73
CA VAL A 260 5.47 16.13 -5.03
C VAL A 260 4.90 16.62 -3.70
N TYR A 261 5.71 17.32 -2.91
CA TYR A 261 5.24 17.93 -1.66
C TYR A 261 4.08 18.91 -1.90
N ARG A 262 4.18 19.78 -2.92
CA ARG A 262 3.07 20.69 -3.26
C ARG A 262 1.79 19.97 -3.63
N LEU A 263 1.87 18.85 -4.35
CA LEU A 263 0.67 18.04 -4.69
C LEU A 263 0.07 17.42 -3.43
N ARG A 264 0.90 16.77 -2.60
CA ARG A 264 0.48 16.18 -1.32
C ARG A 264 -0.19 17.21 -0.42
N ASP A 265 0.47 18.36 -0.22
CA ASP A 265 -0.01 19.41 0.68
C ASP A 265 -1.30 20.07 0.16
N ARG A 266 -1.42 20.26 -1.16
CA ARG A 266 -2.64 20.78 -1.80
C ARG A 266 -3.83 19.83 -1.62
N LEU A 267 -3.57 18.51 -1.60
CA LEU A 267 -4.59 17.49 -1.34
C LEU A 267 -4.86 17.28 0.15
N GLY A 268 -4.07 17.91 1.03
CA GLY A 268 -4.18 17.73 2.48
C GLY A 268 -3.86 16.29 2.92
N LEU A 269 -2.96 15.59 2.22
CA LEU A 269 -2.62 14.21 2.55
C LEU A 269 -1.47 14.15 3.56
N PRO A 270 -1.51 13.24 4.55
CA PRO A 270 -0.34 12.92 5.34
C PRO A 270 0.73 12.29 4.45
N GLY A 271 2.00 12.65 4.68
CA GLY A 271 3.15 11.98 4.10
C GLY A 271 3.66 10.86 4.99
N MET A 272 4.77 10.23 4.60
CA MET A 272 5.40 9.14 5.34
C MET A 272 6.80 9.53 5.81
N VAL A 273 7.15 9.14 7.03
CA VAL A 273 8.51 9.23 7.57
C VAL A 273 8.95 7.86 8.11
N VAL A 274 10.21 7.49 7.86
CA VAL A 274 10.78 6.19 8.24
C VAL A 274 11.97 6.44 9.15
N LEU A 275 11.93 5.92 10.37
CA LEU A 275 12.96 6.16 11.39
C LEU A 275 14.32 5.59 11.01
N GLN A 276 14.38 4.44 10.33
CA GLN A 276 15.65 3.89 9.82
C GLN A 276 16.43 4.90 8.96
N PHE A 277 15.74 5.79 8.22
CA PHE A 277 16.35 6.87 7.44
C PHE A 277 16.66 8.12 8.28
N GLY A 278 16.19 8.19 9.52
CA GLY A 278 16.37 9.30 10.44
C GLY A 278 17.78 9.43 11.00
N PHE A 279 18.52 8.33 11.09
CA PHE A 279 19.88 8.26 11.63
C PHE A 279 20.92 8.74 10.59
N THR A 280 20.76 9.96 10.13
CA THR A 280 21.57 10.59 9.09
C THR A 280 22.22 11.87 9.58
N ARG A 281 23.41 12.21 9.03
CA ARG A 281 24.08 13.49 9.32
C ARG A 281 23.39 14.70 8.67
N ARG A 282 22.46 14.46 7.74
CA ARG A 282 21.70 15.53 7.09
C ARG A 282 20.65 16.07 8.06
N ARG A 283 20.94 17.19 8.71
CA ARG A 283 20.06 17.81 9.72
C ARG A 283 18.67 18.17 9.20
N SER A 284 18.52 18.47 7.91
CA SER A 284 17.23 18.79 7.27
C SER A 284 16.46 17.57 6.77
N SER A 285 16.88 16.35 7.08
CA SER A 285 16.14 15.15 6.69
C SER A 285 14.76 15.14 7.37
N PRO A 286 13.66 14.93 6.62
CA PRO A 286 12.32 14.82 7.23
C PRO A 286 12.16 13.58 8.10
N HIS A 287 13.05 12.58 7.94
CA HIS A 287 13.03 11.34 8.69
C HIS A 287 13.71 11.43 10.07
N ARG A 288 14.38 12.55 10.38
CA ARG A 288 14.90 12.78 11.73
C ARG A 288 13.75 13.08 12.68
N LEU A 289 13.76 12.49 13.87
CA LEU A 289 12.66 12.57 14.82
C LEU A 289 12.23 14.03 15.12
N GLU A 290 13.20 14.94 15.27
CA GLU A 290 12.95 16.35 15.52
C GLU A 290 12.29 17.11 14.36
N ASN A 291 12.35 16.56 13.13
CA ASN A 291 11.79 17.15 11.92
C ASN A 291 10.46 16.53 11.48
N HIS A 292 9.97 15.50 12.18
CA HIS A 292 8.73 14.84 11.79
C HIS A 292 7.57 15.86 11.75
N PRO A 293 6.80 15.94 10.65
CA PRO A 293 5.58 16.75 10.63
C PRO A 293 4.49 16.07 11.46
N GLU A 294 3.56 16.86 12.01
CA GLU A 294 2.41 16.28 12.72
C GLU A 294 1.50 15.51 11.78
N HIS A 295 1.23 16.07 10.60
CA HIS A 295 0.40 15.44 9.58
C HIS A 295 1.21 14.43 8.76
N ALA A 296 1.57 13.32 9.40
CA ALA A 296 2.36 12.24 8.82
C ALA A 296 2.05 10.89 9.47
N VAL A 297 2.43 9.84 8.78
CA VAL A 297 2.56 8.48 9.29
C VAL A 297 4.04 8.19 9.52
N VAL A 298 4.43 7.84 10.75
CA VAL A 298 5.79 7.42 11.08
C VAL A 298 5.87 5.91 11.15
N TYR A 299 6.94 5.35 10.59
CA TYR A 299 7.27 3.93 10.61
C TYR A 299 8.63 3.71 11.28
N THR A 300 8.81 2.57 11.93
CA THR A 300 10.15 2.05 12.26
C THR A 300 10.91 1.70 10.99
N GLY A 301 10.33 0.87 10.16
CA GLY A 301 10.57 0.52 8.78
C GLY A 301 9.24 0.16 8.13
N THR A 302 9.17 0.06 6.81
CA THR A 302 8.00 -0.46 6.09
C THR A 302 8.29 -1.89 5.61
N HIS A 303 7.33 -2.54 4.94
CA HIS A 303 7.52 -3.85 4.29
C HIS A 303 8.61 -3.85 3.19
N ASP A 304 9.08 -2.67 2.74
CA ASP A 304 10.16 -2.51 1.75
C ASP A 304 11.56 -2.42 2.40
N HIS A 305 11.63 -2.47 3.73
CA HIS A 305 12.85 -2.31 4.51
C HIS A 305 13.16 -3.59 5.30
N ASP A 306 14.41 -3.73 5.69
CA ASP A 306 14.79 -4.74 6.66
C ASP A 306 14.10 -4.49 8.02
N THR A 307 13.90 -5.54 8.81
CA THR A 307 13.39 -5.40 10.17
C THR A 307 14.28 -4.45 10.99
N ALA A 308 13.74 -3.88 12.06
CA ALA A 308 14.51 -3.00 12.94
C ALA A 308 15.78 -3.67 13.46
N LEU A 309 15.70 -4.95 13.85
CA LEU A 309 16.85 -5.74 14.32
C LEU A 309 17.82 -6.08 13.17
N GLY A 310 17.32 -6.43 11.99
CA GLY A 310 18.13 -6.68 10.80
C GLY A 310 18.90 -5.43 10.38
N TRP A 311 18.19 -4.31 10.24
CA TRP A 311 18.78 -3.01 9.96
C TRP A 311 19.85 -2.64 10.99
N TRP A 312 19.54 -2.73 12.31
CA TRP A 312 20.50 -2.48 13.37
C TRP A 312 21.75 -3.36 13.26
N SER A 313 21.55 -4.64 12.93
CA SER A 313 22.64 -5.60 12.78
C SER A 313 23.55 -5.28 11.61
N SER A 314 23.04 -4.65 10.57
CA SER A 314 23.81 -4.21 9.40
C SER A 314 24.68 -2.97 9.63
N LEU A 315 24.41 -2.20 10.71
CA LEU A 315 25.14 -0.98 11.03
C LEU A 315 26.54 -1.27 11.58
N SER A 316 27.50 -0.38 11.28
CA SER A 316 28.82 -0.43 11.91
C SER A 316 28.71 -0.17 13.43
N PRO A 317 29.64 -0.68 14.28
CA PRO A 317 29.62 -0.42 15.73
C PRO A 317 29.57 1.07 16.08
N ARG A 318 30.28 1.90 15.31
CA ARG A 318 30.27 3.36 15.47
C ARG A 318 28.89 3.94 15.16
N THR A 319 28.27 3.52 14.06
CA THR A 319 26.95 4.00 13.68
C THR A 319 25.89 3.58 14.70
N ARG A 320 25.95 2.35 15.22
CA ARG A 320 25.08 1.89 16.31
C ARG A 320 25.17 2.81 17.52
N GLN A 321 26.38 3.15 17.95
CA GLN A 321 26.59 4.09 19.05
C GLN A 321 26.03 5.49 18.75
N GLU A 322 26.19 5.98 17.50
CA GLU A 322 25.67 7.29 17.06
C GLU A 322 24.12 7.33 17.02
N THR A 323 23.41 6.18 16.96
CA THR A 323 21.94 6.15 17.02
C THR A 323 21.37 6.46 18.40
N GLY A 324 22.09 6.11 19.46
CA GLY A 324 21.61 6.22 20.85
C GLY A 324 20.53 5.21 21.24
N LEU A 325 20.24 4.21 20.39
CA LEU A 325 19.31 3.12 20.72
C LEU A 325 19.94 2.18 21.75
N ASP A 326 19.11 1.56 22.61
CA ASP A 326 19.56 0.54 23.55
C ASP A 326 20.08 -0.70 22.79
N PRO A 327 21.36 -1.06 22.94
CA PRO A 327 21.91 -2.23 22.26
C PRO A 327 21.31 -3.56 22.77
N ALA A 328 20.68 -3.58 23.95
CA ALA A 328 20.02 -4.78 24.47
C ALA A 328 18.70 -5.08 23.75
N ASP A 329 17.97 -4.02 23.34
CA ASP A 329 16.73 -4.14 22.58
C ASP A 329 16.57 -2.98 21.60
N PRO A 330 17.31 -3.00 20.48
CA PRO A 330 17.29 -1.91 19.51
C PRO A 330 15.97 -1.81 18.75
N ALA A 331 15.25 -2.93 18.57
CA ALA A 331 13.96 -2.96 17.90
C ALA A 331 12.91 -2.22 18.74
N TRP A 332 12.83 -2.54 20.04
CA TRP A 332 11.90 -1.86 20.94
C TRP A 332 12.24 -0.39 21.14
N SER A 333 13.53 -0.04 21.23
CA SER A 333 13.97 1.36 21.27
C SER A 333 13.50 2.14 20.04
N LEU A 334 13.52 1.53 18.84
CA LEU A 334 13.04 2.18 17.63
C LEU A 334 11.51 2.33 17.64
N ILE A 335 10.79 1.36 18.19
CA ILE A 335 9.33 1.43 18.40
C ILE A 335 8.98 2.59 19.35
N GLU A 336 9.68 2.71 20.48
CA GLU A 336 9.49 3.82 21.42
C GLU A 336 9.70 5.18 20.75
N LEU A 337 10.73 5.31 19.89
CA LEU A 337 10.94 6.52 19.11
C LEU A 337 9.79 6.79 18.15
N ALA A 338 9.26 5.77 17.47
CA ALA A 338 8.09 5.92 16.59
C ALA A 338 6.86 6.42 17.38
N LEU A 339 6.60 5.80 18.54
CA LEU A 339 5.52 6.18 19.43
C LEU A 339 5.72 7.56 20.07
N SER A 340 6.94 8.04 20.26
CA SER A 340 7.25 9.38 20.78
C SER A 340 7.23 10.47 19.70
N SER A 341 7.22 10.11 18.42
CA SER A 341 7.15 11.04 17.31
C SER A 341 5.94 11.97 17.43
N ARG A 342 6.06 13.20 16.96
CA ARG A 342 4.92 14.12 16.84
C ARG A 342 3.97 13.79 15.69
N ALA A 343 4.34 12.86 14.80
CA ALA A 343 3.46 12.38 13.74
C ALA A 343 2.16 11.79 14.31
N ARG A 344 1.03 12.06 13.67
CA ARG A 344 -0.30 11.69 14.18
C ARG A 344 -0.54 10.18 14.19
N LEU A 345 0.07 9.43 13.28
CA LEU A 345 -0.06 7.98 13.21
C LEU A 345 1.32 7.33 13.25
N ALA A 346 1.52 6.35 14.13
CA ALA A 346 2.70 5.50 14.16
C ALA A 346 2.32 4.07 13.74
N ILE A 347 3.02 3.52 12.76
CA ILE A 347 2.84 2.13 12.31
C ILE A 347 4.14 1.36 12.53
N VAL A 348 4.01 0.16 13.07
CA VAL A 348 5.13 -0.74 13.37
C VAL A 348 4.90 -2.09 12.69
N PRO A 349 5.84 -2.61 11.88
CA PRO A 349 5.77 -3.98 11.39
C PRO A 349 5.72 -4.98 12.56
N VAL A 350 4.91 -6.01 12.43
CA VAL A 350 4.82 -7.05 13.47
C VAL A 350 6.18 -7.71 13.74
N GLN A 351 7.03 -7.82 12.72
CA GLN A 351 8.39 -8.37 12.82
C GLN A 351 9.23 -7.57 13.83
N ASP A 352 9.07 -6.23 13.86
CA ASP A 352 9.78 -5.38 14.82
C ASP A 352 9.25 -5.57 16.25
N VAL A 353 7.92 -5.74 16.41
CA VAL A 353 7.29 -6.05 17.70
C VAL A 353 7.80 -7.38 18.26
N LEU A 354 8.00 -8.36 17.38
CA LEU A 354 8.52 -9.70 17.75
C LEU A 354 10.06 -9.75 17.85
N GLY A 355 10.76 -8.67 17.53
CA GLY A 355 12.22 -8.61 17.55
C GLY A 355 12.88 -9.59 16.58
N LEU A 356 12.28 -9.80 15.40
CA LEU A 356 12.80 -10.71 14.39
C LEU A 356 13.94 -10.08 13.58
N GLY A 357 14.87 -10.91 13.14
CA GLY A 357 15.97 -10.50 12.25
C GLY A 357 15.59 -10.45 10.77
N SER A 358 16.61 -10.30 9.91
CA SER A 358 16.42 -10.18 8.43
C SER A 358 15.87 -11.44 7.76
N GLU A 359 15.73 -12.54 8.48
CA GLU A 359 15.15 -13.81 8.02
C GLU A 359 13.61 -13.83 8.05
N ALA A 360 12.98 -12.80 8.60
CA ALA A 360 11.53 -12.73 8.83
C ALA A 360 10.72 -12.22 7.63
#